data_6c37b66670826801aa469505bb900f02
#
_entry.id   6c37b66670826801aa469505bb900f02
#
_cell.length_a   1.000
_cell.length_b   1.000
_cell.length_c   1.000
_cell.angle_alpha   90.00
_cell.angle_beta   90.00
_cell.angle_gamma   90.00
#
_symmetry.space_group_name_H-M   'P 1'
#
loop_
_entity.id
_entity.type
_entity.pdbx_description
1 polymer ?
#
loop_
_entity_poly.entity_id
_entity_poly.type
_entity_poly.pdbx_seq_one_letter_code
_entity_poly.pdbx_strand_id
1 'polypeptide(L)'
;MTWNQALSDFNLYLKIERGLSQNTIASYSFDIDKLISYLDTNNITSSPIHITHLTIQQFIYQISKGMNPRSQSRIISGLRSFFSYLVFEDYRPDNPIDLIESPRIGRKLPDTLSLIDIDRIINAIDLTKEYNQVRIGERDRTMLETLYGCGLRVSELVNLKISDLFFDEGFINVTGKGDKQRFVPISSTTQKYINIYIRDVRSAIDVQKEYNDTLFLNNRGKQLTRAMIFTIIKKLAAEINLNKTISPHTFRHSFATHLLENGADLRAIQMMLGHESITTTEIYVHLDKKQLKKAIQTYHPRK
;
A
#
# COMPACT_ATOMS: atom_id res chain seq x y z
N MET A 1 -22.16 -1.12 29.40
CA MET A 1 -20.99 -1.36 28.55
C MET A 1 -20.16 -0.09 28.46
N THR A 2 -18.87 -0.16 28.71
CA THR A 2 -17.93 0.96 28.54
C THR A 2 -17.44 1.02 27.09
N TRP A 3 -16.85 2.14 26.69
CA TRP A 3 -16.24 2.30 25.36
C TRP A 3 -15.13 1.27 25.11
N ASN A 4 -14.27 1.04 26.11
CA ASN A 4 -13.16 0.07 26.00
C ASN A 4 -13.67 -1.37 25.82
N GLN A 5 -14.73 -1.76 26.52
CA GLN A 5 -15.35 -3.08 26.34
C GLN A 5 -15.93 -3.22 24.94
N ALA A 6 -16.77 -2.25 24.52
CA ALA A 6 -17.37 -2.27 23.18
C ALA A 6 -16.33 -2.32 22.05
N LEU A 7 -15.22 -1.57 22.19
CA LEU A 7 -14.13 -1.56 21.22
C LEU A 7 -13.38 -2.90 21.19
N SER A 8 -13.13 -3.51 22.35
CA SER A 8 -12.51 -4.83 22.45
C SER A 8 -13.35 -5.90 21.75
N ASP A 9 -14.64 -5.93 22.05
CA ASP A 9 -15.59 -6.89 21.49
C ASP A 9 -15.74 -6.69 19.96
N PHE A 10 -15.83 -5.46 19.51
CA PHE A 10 -15.84 -5.12 18.09
C PHE A 10 -14.58 -5.58 17.37
N ASN A 11 -13.40 -5.38 17.96
CA ASN A 11 -12.14 -5.84 17.38
C ASN A 11 -12.10 -7.36 17.25
N LEU A 12 -12.65 -8.08 18.22
CA LEU A 12 -12.75 -9.53 18.20
C LEU A 12 -13.71 -10.00 17.08
N TYR A 13 -14.88 -9.37 16.97
CA TYR A 13 -15.84 -9.58 15.88
C TYR A 13 -15.22 -9.36 14.51
N LEU A 14 -14.52 -8.23 14.30
CA LEU A 14 -13.85 -7.92 13.04
C LEU A 14 -12.78 -8.95 12.68
N LYS A 15 -12.06 -9.47 13.68
CA LYS A 15 -10.99 -10.46 13.50
C LYS A 15 -11.54 -11.84 13.20
N ILE A 16 -12.50 -12.32 13.97
CA ILE A 16 -12.97 -13.72 13.95
C ILE A 16 -14.06 -13.90 12.91
N GLU A 17 -15.11 -13.06 12.95
CA GLU A 17 -16.28 -13.27 12.09
C GLU A 17 -16.12 -12.62 10.70
N ARG A 18 -15.48 -11.41 10.68
CA ARG A 18 -15.28 -10.70 9.41
C ARG A 18 -13.95 -11.00 8.74
N GLY A 19 -13.02 -11.70 9.40
CA GLY A 19 -11.72 -12.07 8.85
C GLY A 19 -10.86 -10.87 8.39
N LEU A 20 -11.04 -9.70 9.01
CA LEU A 20 -10.36 -8.48 8.56
C LEU A 20 -8.88 -8.46 8.97
N SER A 21 -8.06 -7.80 8.14
CA SER A 21 -6.64 -7.63 8.44
C SER A 21 -6.41 -6.77 9.68
N GLN A 22 -5.33 -7.05 10.42
CA GLN A 22 -4.93 -6.28 11.61
C GLN A 22 -4.85 -4.76 11.34
N ASN A 23 -4.38 -4.36 10.16
CA ASN A 23 -4.31 -2.95 9.77
C ASN A 23 -5.70 -2.31 9.62
N THR A 24 -6.68 -3.05 9.12
CA THR A 24 -8.06 -2.58 9.00
C THR A 24 -8.69 -2.42 10.37
N ILE A 25 -8.50 -3.41 11.25
CA ILE A 25 -8.98 -3.38 12.63
C ILE A 25 -8.38 -2.18 13.36
N ALA A 26 -7.05 -2.00 13.30
CA ALA A 26 -6.36 -0.87 13.92
C ALA A 26 -6.87 0.50 13.37
N SER A 27 -7.20 0.59 12.08
CA SER A 27 -7.77 1.80 11.51
C SER A 27 -9.16 2.10 12.06
N TYR A 28 -10.00 1.10 12.22
CA TYR A 28 -11.34 1.28 12.81
C TYR A 28 -11.24 1.63 14.29
N SER A 29 -10.37 0.95 15.05
CA SER A 29 -10.12 1.31 16.46
C SER A 29 -9.70 2.77 16.59
N PHE A 30 -8.74 3.22 15.77
CA PHE A 30 -8.29 4.61 15.78
C PHE A 30 -9.40 5.63 15.45
N ASP A 31 -10.37 5.26 14.60
CA ASP A 31 -11.50 6.12 14.29
C ASP A 31 -12.47 6.24 15.49
N ILE A 32 -12.68 5.14 16.21
CA ILE A 32 -13.51 5.11 17.44
C ILE A 32 -12.80 5.86 18.58
N ASP A 33 -11.48 5.67 18.75
CA ASP A 33 -10.66 6.39 19.75
C ASP A 33 -10.75 7.91 19.57
N LYS A 34 -10.85 8.39 18.32
CA LYS A 34 -11.08 9.83 18.06
C LYS A 34 -12.42 10.31 18.59
N LEU A 35 -13.48 9.50 18.46
CA LEU A 35 -14.78 9.84 19.04
C LEU A 35 -14.70 9.83 20.57
N ILE A 36 -14.07 8.83 21.17
CA ILE A 36 -13.88 8.76 22.63
C ILE A 36 -13.11 10.00 23.11
N SER A 37 -12.00 10.33 22.49
CA SER A 37 -11.22 11.53 22.84
C SER A 37 -12.02 12.82 22.69
N TYR A 38 -12.90 12.90 21.70
CA TYR A 38 -13.82 14.04 21.56
C TYR A 38 -14.80 14.12 22.72
N LEU A 39 -15.39 13.00 23.13
CA LEU A 39 -16.32 12.94 24.26
C LEU A 39 -15.64 13.37 25.56
N ASP A 40 -14.43 12.86 25.83
CA ASP A 40 -13.64 13.20 27.00
C ASP A 40 -13.27 14.69 27.02
N THR A 41 -12.80 15.24 25.90
CA THR A 41 -12.40 16.65 25.79
C THR A 41 -13.58 17.61 26.03
N ASN A 42 -14.80 17.22 25.64
CA ASN A 42 -15.99 18.03 25.80
C ASN A 42 -16.79 17.68 27.06
N ASN A 43 -16.27 16.84 27.97
CA ASN A 43 -16.92 16.37 29.18
C ASN A 43 -18.32 15.75 28.93
N ILE A 44 -18.46 15.04 27.79
CA ILE A 44 -19.71 14.37 27.41
C ILE A 44 -19.69 12.94 27.98
N THR A 45 -20.41 12.72 29.05
CA THR A 45 -20.60 11.41 29.68
C THR A 45 -21.68 10.62 28.93
N SER A 46 -21.29 9.88 27.87
CA SER A 46 -22.21 9.02 27.13
C SER A 46 -21.57 7.67 26.85
N SER A 47 -22.33 6.60 27.04
CA SER A 47 -21.86 5.25 26.69
C SER A 47 -22.08 4.97 25.19
N PRO A 48 -21.40 3.96 24.61
CA PRO A 48 -21.61 3.58 23.21
C PRO A 48 -23.05 3.15 22.90
N ILE A 49 -23.79 2.69 23.93
CA ILE A 49 -25.19 2.28 23.81
C ILE A 49 -26.13 3.48 23.72
N HIS A 50 -25.83 4.55 24.49
CA HIS A 50 -26.75 5.69 24.68
C HIS A 50 -26.33 6.96 23.93
N ILE A 51 -25.19 6.95 23.22
CA ILE A 51 -24.78 8.12 22.44
C ILE A 51 -25.81 8.46 21.37
N THR A 52 -26.15 9.74 21.28
CA THR A 52 -27.21 10.23 20.40
C THR A 52 -26.66 10.59 19.01
N HIS A 53 -27.54 10.60 18.01
CA HIS A 53 -27.24 11.12 16.68
C HIS A 53 -26.68 12.55 16.74
N LEU A 54 -27.25 13.42 17.58
CA LEU A 54 -26.81 14.80 17.71
C LEU A 54 -25.34 14.89 18.17
N THR A 55 -24.94 14.09 19.13
CA THR A 55 -23.55 14.05 19.61
C THR A 55 -22.60 13.60 18.50
N ILE A 56 -22.96 12.58 17.73
CA ILE A 56 -22.16 12.13 16.59
C ILE A 56 -22.09 13.22 15.51
N GLN A 57 -23.18 13.89 15.22
CA GLN A 57 -23.22 15.00 14.25
C GLN A 57 -22.30 16.15 14.67
N GLN A 58 -22.29 16.52 15.95
CA GLN A 58 -21.39 17.53 16.50
C GLN A 58 -19.92 17.12 16.37
N PHE A 59 -19.60 15.86 16.67
CA PHE A 59 -18.25 15.30 16.46
C PHE A 59 -17.83 15.41 14.99
N ILE A 60 -18.67 14.94 14.05
CA ILE A 60 -18.37 15.01 12.61
C ILE A 60 -18.20 16.47 12.16
N TYR A 61 -19.03 17.38 12.64
CA TYR A 61 -18.89 18.81 12.36
C TYR A 61 -17.56 19.37 12.87
N GLN A 62 -17.13 18.98 14.08
CA GLN A 62 -15.86 19.45 14.64
C GLN A 62 -14.65 18.95 13.83
N ILE A 63 -14.60 17.66 13.47
CA ILE A 63 -13.50 17.13 12.66
C ILE A 63 -13.50 17.68 11.23
N SER A 64 -14.65 18.13 10.71
CA SER A 64 -14.75 18.69 9.37
C SER A 64 -13.97 20.00 9.21
N LYS A 65 -13.76 20.75 10.27
CA LYS A 65 -13.05 22.06 10.24
C LYS A 65 -11.54 21.93 9.95
N GLY A 66 -10.93 20.79 10.28
CA GLY A 66 -9.47 20.61 10.14
C GLY A 66 -9.04 19.37 9.34
N MET A 67 -9.99 18.58 8.85
CA MET A 67 -9.69 17.31 8.21
C MET A 67 -10.15 17.29 6.75
N ASN A 68 -9.34 16.65 5.87
CA ASN A 68 -9.75 16.51 4.47
C ASN A 68 -10.96 15.56 4.31
N PRO A 69 -11.79 15.76 3.25
CA PRO A 69 -13.04 15.01 3.04
C PRO A 69 -12.86 13.47 2.98
N ARG A 70 -11.73 12.98 2.45
CA ARG A 70 -11.45 11.53 2.39
C ARG A 70 -11.24 10.94 3.77
N SER A 71 -10.52 11.66 4.66
CA SER A 71 -10.32 11.21 6.04
C SER A 71 -11.60 11.24 6.84
N GLN A 72 -12.46 12.26 6.62
CA GLN A 72 -13.78 12.32 7.23
C GLN A 72 -14.66 11.14 6.80
N SER A 73 -14.74 10.88 5.49
CA SER A 73 -15.50 9.75 4.94
C SER A 73 -15.02 8.41 5.51
N ARG A 74 -13.71 8.24 5.72
CA ARG A 74 -13.15 7.05 6.34
C ARG A 74 -13.62 6.89 7.80
N ILE A 75 -13.56 7.96 8.58
CA ILE A 75 -14.04 7.96 9.99
C ILE A 75 -15.53 7.65 10.06
N ILE A 76 -16.35 8.29 9.23
CA ILE A 76 -17.79 8.00 9.14
C ILE A 76 -18.03 6.51 8.85
N SER A 77 -17.26 5.91 7.91
CA SER A 77 -17.38 4.50 7.59
C SER A 77 -16.94 3.59 8.74
N GLY A 78 -15.88 3.94 9.48
CA GLY A 78 -15.41 3.20 10.65
C GLY A 78 -16.45 3.23 11.77
N LEU A 79 -16.98 4.41 12.09
CA LEU A 79 -18.03 4.56 13.09
C LEU A 79 -19.33 3.86 12.67
N ARG A 80 -19.72 3.94 11.40
CA ARG A 80 -20.91 3.22 10.90
C ARG A 80 -20.75 1.72 11.09
N SER A 81 -19.58 1.16 10.80
CA SER A 81 -19.30 -0.26 11.04
C SER A 81 -19.39 -0.64 12.51
N PHE A 82 -18.86 0.21 13.41
CA PHE A 82 -18.92 -0.01 14.85
C PHE A 82 -20.37 0.02 15.39
N PHE A 83 -21.12 1.04 15.05
CA PHE A 83 -22.51 1.13 15.52
C PHE A 83 -23.43 0.09 14.88
N SER A 84 -23.17 -0.32 13.62
CA SER A 84 -23.86 -1.45 13.00
C SER A 84 -23.58 -2.77 13.74
N TYR A 85 -22.35 -2.95 14.23
CA TYR A 85 -22.03 -4.09 15.09
C TYR A 85 -22.82 -4.06 16.39
N LEU A 86 -22.92 -2.90 17.07
CA LEU A 86 -23.72 -2.77 18.30
C LEU A 86 -25.20 -3.04 18.09
N VAL A 87 -25.74 -2.70 16.91
CA VAL A 87 -27.12 -3.04 16.54
C VAL A 87 -27.25 -4.54 16.25
N PHE A 88 -26.27 -5.13 15.55
CA PHE A 88 -26.24 -6.56 15.24
C PHE A 88 -26.23 -7.45 16.50
N GLU A 89 -25.50 -7.03 17.54
CA GLU A 89 -25.41 -7.71 18.84
C GLU A 89 -26.55 -7.33 19.81
N ASP A 90 -27.58 -6.65 19.34
CA ASP A 90 -28.72 -6.20 20.14
C ASP A 90 -28.37 -5.30 21.34
N TYR A 91 -27.17 -4.65 21.35
CA TYR A 91 -26.78 -3.69 22.38
C TYR A 91 -27.52 -2.36 22.26
N ARG A 92 -28.00 -2.03 21.08
CA ARG A 92 -28.78 -0.82 20.81
C ARG A 92 -29.75 -1.04 19.64
N PRO A 93 -30.90 -0.31 19.62
CA PRO A 93 -31.93 -0.52 18.60
C PRO A 93 -31.64 0.16 17.26
N ASP A 94 -30.77 1.17 17.22
CA ASP A 94 -30.52 2.03 16.05
C ASP A 94 -29.06 2.34 15.86
N ASN A 95 -28.69 2.75 14.66
CA ASN A 95 -27.35 3.23 14.37
C ASN A 95 -27.33 4.77 14.31
N PRO A 96 -26.69 5.48 15.26
CA PRO A 96 -26.77 6.93 15.37
C PRO A 96 -26.06 7.69 14.25
N ILE A 97 -25.32 7.00 13.37
CA ILE A 97 -24.61 7.61 12.25
C ILE A 97 -25.31 7.40 10.89
N ASP A 98 -26.41 6.66 10.84
CA ASP A 98 -27.03 6.31 9.55
C ASP A 98 -27.51 7.52 8.75
N LEU A 99 -28.03 8.53 9.43
CA LEU A 99 -28.49 9.78 8.80
C LEU A 99 -27.35 10.75 8.45
N ILE A 100 -26.10 10.43 8.81
CA ILE A 100 -24.95 11.29 8.51
C ILE A 100 -24.40 10.97 7.12
N GLU A 101 -24.54 11.93 6.24
CA GLU A 101 -23.97 11.82 4.88
C GLU A 101 -22.45 11.94 4.89
N SER A 102 -21.79 11.10 4.09
CA SER A 102 -20.37 11.26 3.84
C SER A 102 -20.12 12.47 2.94
N PRO A 103 -19.03 13.23 3.17
CA PRO A 103 -18.70 14.37 2.34
C PRO A 103 -18.51 13.93 0.88
N ARG A 104 -18.95 14.75 -0.07
CA ARG A 104 -18.73 14.52 -1.48
C ARG A 104 -17.25 14.66 -1.79
N ILE A 105 -16.65 13.58 -2.24
CA ILE A 105 -15.24 13.55 -2.65
C ILE A 105 -15.17 13.72 -4.16
N GLY A 106 -14.63 14.83 -4.62
CA GLY A 106 -14.35 15.01 -6.05
C GLY A 106 -13.41 13.91 -6.54
N ARG A 107 -13.71 13.30 -7.69
CA ARG A 107 -12.82 12.35 -8.36
C ARG A 107 -11.66 13.11 -8.97
N LYS A 108 -10.57 13.30 -8.24
CA LYS A 108 -9.30 13.72 -8.84
C LYS A 108 -8.72 12.50 -9.56
N LEU A 109 -8.49 12.61 -10.87
CA LEU A 109 -7.73 11.59 -11.59
C LEU A 109 -6.35 11.48 -10.93
N PRO A 110 -5.88 10.27 -10.66
CA PRO A 110 -4.57 10.08 -10.06
C PRO A 110 -3.49 10.59 -11.01
N ASP A 111 -2.49 11.29 -10.45
CA ASP A 111 -1.33 11.73 -11.22
C ASP A 111 -0.59 10.51 -11.77
N THR A 112 -0.26 10.51 -13.06
CA THR A 112 0.62 9.54 -13.70
C THR A 112 1.97 10.16 -13.99
N LEU A 113 3.03 9.36 -13.91
CA LEU A 113 4.36 9.74 -14.38
C LEU A 113 4.50 9.35 -15.84
N SER A 114 4.98 10.24 -16.67
CA SER A 114 5.44 9.87 -18.02
C SER A 114 6.74 9.06 -17.93
N LEU A 115 7.15 8.40 -19.01
CA LEU A 115 8.45 7.74 -19.09
C LEU A 115 9.58 8.71 -18.79
N ILE A 116 9.51 9.92 -19.33
CA ILE A 116 10.48 10.98 -19.12
C ILE A 116 10.55 11.34 -17.61
N ASP A 117 9.41 11.44 -16.92
CA ASP A 117 9.41 11.73 -15.48
C ASP A 117 10.08 10.59 -14.69
N ILE A 118 9.82 9.33 -15.05
CA ILE A 118 10.43 8.15 -14.40
C ILE A 118 11.94 8.16 -14.64
N ASP A 119 12.39 8.41 -15.87
CA ASP A 119 13.81 8.48 -16.19
C ASP A 119 14.50 9.63 -15.45
N ARG A 120 13.87 10.80 -15.37
CA ARG A 120 14.39 11.94 -14.61
C ARG A 120 14.53 11.62 -13.13
N ILE A 121 13.53 10.96 -12.52
CA ILE A 121 13.59 10.56 -11.10
C ILE A 121 14.72 9.57 -10.86
N ILE A 122 14.87 8.55 -11.72
CA ILE A 122 15.90 7.52 -11.56
C ILE A 122 17.29 8.09 -11.82
N ASN A 123 17.44 8.96 -12.82
CA ASN A 123 18.72 9.60 -13.15
C ASN A 123 19.15 10.67 -12.13
N ALA A 124 18.23 11.18 -11.31
CA ALA A 124 18.56 12.08 -10.20
C ALA A 124 19.21 11.35 -9.02
N ILE A 125 19.24 10.02 -9.02
CA ILE A 125 19.89 9.26 -7.97
C ILE A 125 21.40 9.39 -8.09
N ASP A 126 22.02 9.94 -7.07
CA ASP A 126 23.48 9.96 -6.95
C ASP A 126 23.99 8.54 -6.65
N LEU A 127 24.54 7.88 -7.68
CA LEU A 127 25.08 6.52 -7.59
C LEU A 127 26.39 6.45 -6.81
N THR A 128 27.07 7.58 -6.62
CA THR A 128 28.31 7.68 -5.82
C THR A 128 28.02 7.82 -4.34
N LYS A 129 26.75 8.06 -3.98
CA LYS A 129 26.33 8.24 -2.60
C LYS A 129 26.60 6.98 -1.78
N GLU A 130 27.49 7.14 -0.81
CA GLU A 130 27.87 6.08 0.12
C GLU A 130 27.38 6.36 1.55
N TYR A 131 27.16 5.30 2.28
CA TYR A 131 26.97 5.31 3.72
C TYR A 131 27.75 4.14 4.31
N ASN A 132 28.74 4.42 5.18
CA ASN A 132 29.65 3.41 5.71
C ASN A 132 30.26 2.53 4.60
N GLN A 133 30.78 3.13 3.53
CA GLN A 133 31.35 2.46 2.35
C GLN A 133 30.36 1.63 1.51
N VAL A 134 29.06 1.69 1.80
CA VAL A 134 28.01 1.00 1.02
C VAL A 134 27.35 1.99 0.05
N ARG A 135 27.31 1.64 -1.23
CA ARG A 135 26.70 2.45 -2.31
C ARG A 135 25.17 2.45 -2.24
N ILE A 136 24.61 3.26 -1.38
CA ILE A 136 23.15 3.33 -1.19
C ILE A 136 22.39 3.87 -2.41
N GLY A 137 23.06 4.62 -3.31
CA GLY A 137 22.46 5.08 -4.57
C GLY A 137 22.07 3.91 -5.48
N GLU A 138 22.93 2.90 -5.62
CA GLU A 138 22.63 1.70 -6.41
C GLU A 138 21.42 0.92 -5.85
N ARG A 139 21.29 0.84 -4.51
CA ARG A 139 20.09 0.28 -3.87
C ARG A 139 18.84 1.06 -4.25
N ASP A 140 18.89 2.38 -4.14
CA ASP A 140 17.74 3.25 -4.39
C ASP A 140 17.31 3.17 -5.86
N ARG A 141 18.27 3.11 -6.80
CA ARG A 141 18.01 2.87 -8.22
C ARG A 141 17.33 1.52 -8.46
N THR A 142 17.91 0.45 -7.95
CA THR A 142 17.36 -0.91 -8.11
C THR A 142 15.96 -1.03 -7.53
N MET A 143 15.74 -0.40 -6.37
CA MET A 143 14.44 -0.35 -5.71
C MET A 143 13.38 0.33 -6.59
N LEU A 144 13.68 1.49 -7.19
CA LEU A 144 12.74 2.22 -8.05
C LEU A 144 12.50 1.50 -9.38
N GLU A 145 13.55 0.93 -9.98
CA GLU A 145 13.42 0.09 -11.19
C GLU A 145 12.55 -1.14 -10.91
N THR A 146 12.70 -1.78 -9.75
CA THR A 146 11.86 -2.93 -9.38
C THR A 146 10.42 -2.50 -9.10
N LEU A 147 10.23 -1.37 -8.40
CA LEU A 147 8.91 -0.83 -8.09
C LEU A 147 8.11 -0.53 -9.37
N TYR A 148 8.75 0.12 -10.33
CA TYR A 148 8.16 0.45 -11.62
C TYR A 148 8.08 -0.76 -12.55
N GLY A 149 9.20 -1.48 -12.75
CA GLY A 149 9.30 -2.58 -13.72
C GLY A 149 8.40 -3.78 -13.43
N CYS A 150 8.00 -3.95 -12.15
CA CYS A 150 7.10 -5.03 -11.73
C CYS A 150 5.74 -4.51 -11.21
N GLY A 151 5.52 -3.20 -11.18
CA GLY A 151 4.27 -2.60 -10.72
C GLY A 151 3.89 -2.96 -9.29
N LEU A 152 4.86 -3.11 -8.39
CA LEU A 152 4.66 -3.59 -7.03
C LEU A 152 3.96 -2.56 -6.13
N ARG A 153 3.23 -3.07 -5.12
CA ARG A 153 2.86 -2.22 -3.97
C ARG A 153 4.11 -1.99 -3.11
N VAL A 154 4.18 -0.85 -2.42
CA VAL A 154 5.32 -0.57 -1.54
C VAL A 154 5.52 -1.64 -0.46
N SER A 155 4.44 -2.22 0.07
CA SER A 155 4.51 -3.34 1.02
C SER A 155 5.05 -4.62 0.39
N GLU A 156 4.72 -4.90 -0.85
CA GLU A 156 5.24 -6.03 -1.60
C GLU A 156 6.73 -5.88 -1.87
N LEU A 157 7.16 -4.68 -2.28
CA LEU A 157 8.57 -4.37 -2.52
C LEU A 157 9.45 -4.55 -1.27
N VAL A 158 9.02 -4.01 -0.11
CA VAL A 158 9.83 -4.14 1.12
C VAL A 158 9.87 -5.57 1.65
N ASN A 159 8.85 -6.38 1.38
CA ASN A 159 8.77 -7.77 1.80
C ASN A 159 9.36 -8.77 0.79
N LEU A 160 9.83 -8.30 -0.36
CA LEU A 160 10.41 -9.17 -1.39
C LEU A 160 11.67 -9.84 -0.88
N LYS A 161 11.76 -11.15 -1.07
CA LYS A 161 12.88 -12.00 -0.62
C LYS A 161 13.79 -12.38 -1.78
N ILE A 162 15.03 -12.78 -1.46
CA ILE A 162 15.94 -13.33 -2.45
C ILE A 162 15.39 -14.67 -2.97
N SER A 163 14.82 -15.49 -2.09
CA SER A 163 14.15 -16.75 -2.45
C SER A 163 12.90 -16.60 -3.33
N ASP A 164 12.37 -15.37 -3.47
CA ASP A 164 11.24 -15.07 -4.36
C ASP A 164 11.67 -14.76 -5.81
N LEU A 165 12.99 -14.78 -6.12
CA LEU A 165 13.53 -14.40 -7.42
C LEU A 165 13.71 -15.64 -8.31
N PHE A 166 12.83 -15.82 -9.28
CA PHE A 166 12.86 -16.92 -10.27
C PHE A 166 13.33 -16.38 -11.61
N PHE A 167 14.59 -15.97 -11.68
CA PHE A 167 15.12 -15.27 -12.86
C PHE A 167 15.26 -16.14 -14.09
N ASP A 168 15.54 -17.42 -13.92
CA ASP A 168 15.62 -18.38 -15.04
C ASP A 168 14.27 -18.52 -15.74
N GLU A 169 13.18 -18.48 -14.98
CA GLU A 169 11.82 -18.46 -15.52
C GLU A 169 11.36 -17.06 -15.96
N GLY A 170 12.04 -16.00 -15.52
CA GLY A 170 11.71 -14.61 -15.81
C GLY A 170 10.57 -14.06 -14.97
N PHE A 171 10.46 -14.49 -13.71
CA PHE A 171 9.41 -14.07 -12.76
C PHE A 171 9.98 -13.77 -11.37
N ILE A 172 9.19 -13.01 -10.61
CA ILE A 172 9.32 -12.91 -9.16
C ILE A 172 8.00 -13.37 -8.51
N ASN A 173 8.10 -14.01 -7.35
CA ASN A 173 6.94 -14.35 -6.53
C ASN A 173 6.62 -13.20 -5.58
N VAL A 174 5.38 -12.73 -5.54
CA VAL A 174 4.98 -11.57 -4.75
C VAL A 174 3.85 -11.94 -3.82
N THR A 175 4.07 -11.79 -2.52
CA THR A 175 3.05 -11.99 -1.50
C THR A 175 2.28 -10.69 -1.27
N GLY A 176 0.97 -10.71 -1.56
CA GLY A 176 0.05 -9.58 -1.43
C GLY A 176 -0.78 -9.59 -0.15
N LYS A 177 -1.90 -8.87 -0.17
CA LYS A 177 -2.84 -8.82 0.96
C LYS A 177 -3.46 -10.20 1.22
N GLY A 178 -3.50 -10.62 2.50
CA GLY A 178 -4.06 -11.92 2.91
C GLY A 178 -3.17 -13.11 2.52
N ASP A 179 -1.84 -12.89 2.45
CA ASP A 179 -0.82 -13.88 2.09
C ASP A 179 -1.04 -14.56 0.72
N LYS A 180 -1.84 -13.93 -0.14
CA LYS A 180 -2.03 -14.41 -1.52
C LYS A 180 -0.77 -14.17 -2.34
N GLN A 181 -0.24 -15.21 -2.94
CA GLN A 181 0.94 -15.16 -3.79
C GLN A 181 0.55 -15.03 -5.26
N ARG A 182 1.39 -14.32 -6.02
CA ARG A 182 1.29 -14.25 -7.48
C ARG A 182 2.68 -14.15 -8.11
N PHE A 183 2.79 -14.68 -9.30
CA PHE A 183 3.98 -14.49 -10.14
C PHE A 183 3.83 -13.21 -10.96
N VAL A 184 4.85 -12.35 -10.88
CA VAL A 184 4.95 -11.11 -11.66
C VAL A 184 6.13 -11.27 -12.61
N PRO A 185 5.94 -11.10 -13.94
CA PRO A 185 7.05 -11.18 -14.87
C PRO A 185 8.01 -10.02 -14.64
N ILE A 186 9.30 -10.31 -14.82
CA ILE A 186 10.38 -9.33 -14.64
C ILE A 186 11.17 -9.17 -15.93
N SER A 187 11.51 -7.92 -16.29
CA SER A 187 12.32 -7.62 -17.47
C SER A 187 13.81 -7.92 -17.22
N SER A 188 14.55 -8.17 -18.32
CA SER A 188 16.00 -8.36 -18.25
C SER A 188 16.74 -7.18 -17.64
N THR A 189 16.26 -5.97 -17.88
CA THR A 189 16.80 -4.72 -17.30
C THR A 189 16.65 -4.71 -15.77
N THR A 190 15.48 -5.03 -15.25
CA THR A 190 15.24 -5.07 -13.81
C THR A 190 16.02 -6.19 -13.14
N GLN A 191 16.11 -7.38 -13.78
CA GLN A 191 16.95 -8.49 -13.29
C GLN A 191 18.42 -8.06 -13.18
N LYS A 192 18.95 -7.38 -14.19
CA LYS A 192 20.32 -6.87 -14.20
C LYS A 192 20.59 -5.97 -12.99
N TYR A 193 19.71 -5.01 -12.71
CA TYR A 193 19.88 -4.12 -11.55
C TYR A 193 19.79 -4.86 -10.22
N ILE A 194 18.87 -5.81 -10.07
CA ILE A 194 18.78 -6.62 -8.85
C ILE A 194 20.06 -7.44 -8.65
N ASN A 195 20.60 -8.06 -9.71
CA ASN A 195 21.84 -8.83 -9.63
C ASN A 195 23.04 -7.95 -9.25
N ILE A 196 23.16 -6.73 -9.82
CA ILE A 196 24.20 -5.76 -9.44
C ILE A 196 24.04 -5.39 -7.96
N TYR A 197 22.84 -5.09 -7.52
CA TYR A 197 22.56 -4.73 -6.13
C TYR A 197 22.94 -5.87 -5.16
N ILE A 198 22.55 -7.10 -5.46
CA ILE A 198 22.84 -8.26 -4.60
C ILE A 198 24.35 -8.47 -4.50
N ARG A 199 25.05 -8.46 -5.66
CA ARG A 199 26.49 -8.77 -5.74
C ARG A 199 27.36 -7.67 -5.16
N ASP A 200 27.09 -6.40 -5.51
CA ASP A 200 28.04 -5.30 -5.32
C ASP A 200 27.67 -4.40 -4.13
N VAL A 201 26.41 -4.42 -3.68
CA VAL A 201 25.94 -3.53 -2.63
C VAL A 201 25.47 -4.30 -1.41
N ARG A 202 24.54 -5.23 -1.59
CA ARG A 202 23.95 -5.98 -0.49
C ARG A 202 24.98 -6.87 0.22
N SER A 203 25.95 -7.42 -0.52
CA SER A 203 27.06 -8.22 0.01
C SER A 203 27.98 -7.44 0.95
N ALA A 204 28.04 -6.10 0.81
CA ALA A 204 28.82 -5.23 1.66
C ALA A 204 28.06 -4.75 2.93
N ILE A 205 26.78 -5.09 3.07
CA ILE A 205 25.96 -4.73 4.24
C ILE A 205 26.09 -5.84 5.29
N ASP A 206 26.33 -5.45 6.55
CA ASP A 206 26.23 -6.37 7.69
C ASP A 206 24.76 -6.70 7.96
N VAL A 207 24.32 -7.85 7.41
CA VAL A 207 22.92 -8.25 7.41
C VAL A 207 22.54 -8.89 8.73
N GLN A 208 21.53 -8.38 9.42
CA GLN A 208 21.01 -9.03 10.62
C GLN A 208 20.31 -10.35 10.27
N LYS A 209 20.50 -11.39 11.11
CA LYS A 209 20.05 -12.77 10.86
C LYS A 209 18.60 -12.89 10.40
N GLU A 210 17.71 -12.09 11.00
CA GLU A 210 16.27 -12.09 10.66
C GLU A 210 15.99 -11.63 9.22
N TYR A 211 16.94 -10.90 8.59
CA TYR A 211 16.77 -10.28 7.27
C TYR A 211 17.66 -10.90 6.19
N ASN A 212 18.25 -12.07 6.45
CA ASN A 212 19.16 -12.76 5.50
C ASN A 212 18.52 -12.99 4.14
N ASP A 213 17.23 -13.29 4.10
CA ASP A 213 16.48 -13.54 2.86
C ASP A 213 15.78 -12.27 2.33
N THR A 214 15.80 -11.14 3.06
CA THR A 214 15.20 -9.89 2.60
C THR A 214 16.02 -9.27 1.47
N LEU A 215 15.38 -8.94 0.35
CA LEU A 215 16.08 -8.36 -0.79
C LEU A 215 16.61 -6.95 -0.47
N PHE A 216 15.72 -6.01 -0.12
CA PHE A 216 16.09 -4.60 0.07
C PHE A 216 16.35 -4.26 1.52
N LEU A 217 17.58 -3.88 1.83
CA LEU A 217 18.05 -3.59 3.17
C LEU A 217 18.30 -2.08 3.39
N ASN A 218 18.10 -1.64 4.61
CA ASN A 218 18.58 -0.33 5.06
C ASN A 218 20.08 -0.41 5.47
N ASN A 219 20.63 0.76 5.81
CA ASN A 219 22.06 0.88 6.16
C ASN A 219 22.45 0.17 7.48
N ARG A 220 21.48 -0.41 8.21
CA ARG A 220 21.69 -1.15 9.47
C ARG A 220 21.49 -2.64 9.27
N GLY A 221 21.45 -3.14 8.05
CA GLY A 221 21.23 -4.55 7.73
C GLY A 221 19.81 -5.06 8.02
N LYS A 222 18.82 -4.16 8.19
CA LYS A 222 17.41 -4.49 8.39
C LYS A 222 16.61 -4.20 7.13
N GLN A 223 15.41 -4.76 7.05
CA GLN A 223 14.44 -4.47 6.00
C GLN A 223 14.18 -2.96 5.83
N LEU A 224 14.06 -2.49 4.58
CA LEU A 224 13.57 -1.14 4.30
C LEU A 224 12.15 -0.94 4.81
N THR A 225 11.86 0.23 5.33
CA THR A 225 10.48 0.59 5.72
C THR A 225 9.75 1.29 4.58
N ARG A 226 8.42 1.14 4.54
CA ARG A 226 7.57 1.89 3.60
C ARG A 226 7.79 3.40 3.67
N ALA A 227 7.93 3.94 4.89
CA ALA A 227 8.18 5.36 5.12
C ALA A 227 9.49 5.82 4.48
N MET A 228 10.55 5.00 4.54
CA MET A 228 11.84 5.32 3.94
C MET A 228 11.74 5.42 2.42
N ILE A 229 11.00 4.52 1.76
CA ILE A 229 10.76 4.58 0.31
C ILE A 229 9.99 5.85 -0.08
N PHE A 230 8.97 6.21 0.69
CA PHE A 230 8.25 7.48 0.48
C PHE A 230 9.18 8.70 0.60
N THR A 231 10.08 8.71 1.59
CA THR A 231 11.04 9.79 1.80
C THR A 231 12.02 9.90 0.63
N ILE A 232 12.55 8.77 0.14
CA ILE A 232 13.47 8.74 -1.01
C ILE A 232 12.77 9.30 -2.26
N ILE A 233 11.56 8.81 -2.58
CA ILE A 233 10.79 9.27 -3.73
C ILE A 233 10.49 10.78 -3.65
N LYS A 234 10.05 11.27 -2.49
CA LYS A 234 9.77 12.70 -2.29
C LYS A 234 11.02 13.56 -2.46
N LYS A 235 12.15 13.10 -1.93
CA LYS A 235 13.43 13.82 -2.06
C LYS A 235 13.83 13.93 -3.53
N LEU A 236 13.84 12.83 -4.27
CA LEU A 236 14.17 12.81 -5.70
C LEU A 236 13.22 13.69 -6.54
N ALA A 237 11.92 13.68 -6.23
CA ALA A 237 10.96 14.55 -6.89
C ALA A 237 11.24 16.04 -6.68
N ALA A 238 11.63 16.41 -5.46
CA ALA A 238 11.99 17.78 -5.14
C ALA A 238 13.30 18.20 -5.85
N GLU A 239 14.29 17.33 -5.92
CA GLU A 239 15.57 17.58 -6.62
C GLU A 239 15.38 17.89 -8.12
N ILE A 240 14.41 17.27 -8.77
CA ILE A 240 14.12 17.52 -10.18
C ILE A 240 13.01 18.57 -10.42
N ASN A 241 12.53 19.22 -9.35
CA ASN A 241 11.44 20.20 -9.38
C ASN A 241 10.17 19.62 -10.07
N LEU A 242 9.78 18.39 -9.74
CA LEU A 242 8.60 17.75 -10.33
C LEU A 242 7.31 18.26 -9.68
N ASN A 243 6.51 19.03 -10.41
CA ASN A 243 5.24 19.61 -9.96
C ASN A 243 4.08 18.57 -9.96
N LYS A 244 4.33 17.35 -9.43
CA LYS A 244 3.33 16.29 -9.28
C LYS A 244 3.40 15.70 -7.89
N THR A 245 2.25 15.31 -7.33
CA THR A 245 2.23 14.57 -6.06
C THR A 245 2.56 13.11 -6.33
N ILE A 246 3.81 12.72 -6.05
CA ILE A 246 4.26 11.36 -6.31
C ILE A 246 4.41 10.52 -5.04
N SER A 247 4.15 9.24 -5.22
CA SER A 247 4.21 8.21 -4.19
C SER A 247 4.53 6.86 -4.84
N PRO A 248 4.84 5.81 -4.07
CA PRO A 248 4.97 4.45 -4.64
C PRO A 248 3.74 4.00 -5.44
N HIS A 249 2.54 4.44 -5.05
CA HIS A 249 1.31 4.14 -5.80
C HIS A 249 1.29 4.81 -7.18
N THR A 250 1.91 5.97 -7.32
CA THR A 250 2.01 6.66 -8.61
C THR A 250 2.85 5.85 -9.60
N PHE A 251 3.97 5.25 -9.16
CA PHE A 251 4.79 4.34 -9.99
C PHE A 251 3.98 3.14 -10.47
N ARG A 252 3.25 2.49 -9.56
CA ARG A 252 2.40 1.35 -9.91
C ARG A 252 1.26 1.73 -10.86
N HIS A 253 0.66 2.90 -10.67
CA HIS A 253 -0.37 3.40 -11.57
C HIS A 253 0.20 3.69 -12.97
N SER A 254 1.37 4.33 -13.03
CA SER A 254 2.08 4.58 -14.30
C SER A 254 2.49 3.29 -15.00
N PHE A 255 2.93 2.25 -14.27
CA PHE A 255 3.16 0.93 -14.84
C PHE A 255 1.92 0.38 -15.56
N ALA A 256 0.76 0.42 -14.88
CA ALA A 256 -0.50 -0.05 -15.46
C ALA A 256 -0.92 0.77 -16.70
N THR A 257 -0.82 2.10 -16.61
CA THR A 257 -1.17 3.02 -17.69
C THR A 257 -0.29 2.82 -18.90
N HIS A 258 1.04 2.74 -18.72
CA HIS A 258 1.97 2.56 -19.84
C HIS A 258 1.81 1.21 -20.54
N LEU A 259 1.54 0.13 -19.79
CA LEU A 259 1.22 -1.15 -20.41
C LEU A 259 -0.07 -1.08 -21.23
N LEU A 260 -1.10 -0.43 -20.71
CA LEU A 260 -2.39 -0.28 -21.37
C LEU A 260 -2.27 0.59 -22.63
N GLU A 261 -1.59 1.74 -22.56
CA GLU A 261 -1.35 2.65 -23.67
C GLU A 261 -0.53 1.99 -24.79
N ASN A 262 0.39 1.10 -24.43
CA ASN A 262 1.17 0.30 -25.38
C ASN A 262 0.42 -0.91 -25.95
N GLY A 263 -0.84 -1.15 -25.53
CA GLY A 263 -1.71 -2.18 -26.09
C GLY A 263 -1.71 -3.52 -25.35
N ALA A 264 -1.20 -3.56 -24.11
CA ALA A 264 -1.31 -4.76 -23.30
C ALA A 264 -2.76 -5.02 -22.88
N ASP A 265 -3.13 -6.30 -22.83
CA ASP A 265 -4.45 -6.72 -22.39
C ASP A 265 -4.72 -6.33 -20.93
N LEU A 266 -5.90 -5.71 -20.68
CA LEU A 266 -6.31 -5.24 -19.36
C LEU A 266 -6.33 -6.37 -18.32
N ARG A 267 -6.73 -7.57 -18.73
CA ARG A 267 -6.79 -8.74 -17.84
C ARG A 267 -5.39 -9.17 -17.40
N ALA A 268 -4.43 -9.17 -18.34
CA ALA A 268 -3.03 -9.44 -18.01
C ALA A 268 -2.47 -8.42 -17.00
N ILE A 269 -2.79 -7.13 -17.19
CA ILE A 269 -2.41 -6.06 -16.25
C ILE A 269 -3.03 -6.28 -14.86
N GLN A 270 -4.33 -6.60 -14.79
CA GLN A 270 -5.04 -6.86 -13.53
C GLN A 270 -4.43 -8.06 -12.78
N MET A 271 -4.06 -9.12 -13.48
CA MET A 271 -3.39 -10.30 -12.91
C MET A 271 -2.02 -9.94 -12.34
N MET A 272 -1.17 -9.23 -13.10
CA MET A 272 0.14 -8.74 -12.62
C MET A 272 0.00 -7.88 -11.37
N LEU A 273 -1.03 -7.05 -11.32
CA LEU A 273 -1.30 -6.17 -10.19
C LEU A 273 -1.95 -6.89 -9.00
N GLY A 274 -2.53 -8.07 -9.16
CA GLY A 274 -3.23 -8.80 -8.09
C GLY A 274 -4.48 -8.04 -7.62
N HIS A 275 -5.41 -7.76 -8.54
CA HIS A 275 -6.73 -7.23 -8.23
C HIS A 275 -7.68 -8.36 -7.87
N GLU A 276 -8.36 -8.26 -6.74
CA GLU A 276 -9.17 -9.33 -6.11
C GLU A 276 -10.44 -9.76 -6.89
N SER A 277 -10.83 -9.06 -7.95
CA SER A 277 -12.13 -9.29 -8.61
C SER A 277 -12.15 -10.40 -9.65
N ILE A 278 -11.11 -11.26 -9.74
CA ILE A 278 -11.12 -12.41 -10.65
C ILE A 278 -11.06 -13.69 -9.83
N THR A 279 -12.25 -14.20 -9.48
CA THR A 279 -12.46 -15.55 -8.94
C THR A 279 -12.11 -16.57 -10.00
N THR A 280 -11.13 -17.38 -9.73
CA THR A 280 -10.83 -18.77 -10.14
C THR A 280 -9.34 -18.99 -10.31
N THR A 281 -8.70 -19.48 -9.26
CA THR A 281 -7.23 -19.56 -9.14
C THR A 281 -6.61 -20.84 -9.74
N GLU A 282 -7.38 -21.85 -10.13
CA GLU A 282 -6.80 -23.18 -10.39
C GLU A 282 -6.64 -23.59 -11.86
N ILE A 283 -7.34 -22.99 -12.81
CA ILE A 283 -7.31 -23.45 -14.22
C ILE A 283 -6.28 -22.68 -15.10
N TYR A 284 -5.71 -21.59 -14.62
CA TYR A 284 -4.95 -20.63 -15.46
C TYR A 284 -3.44 -20.57 -15.24
N VAL A 285 -2.86 -21.45 -14.43
CA VAL A 285 -1.44 -21.32 -14.02
C VAL A 285 -0.43 -21.47 -15.18
N HIS A 286 -0.71 -22.22 -16.21
CA HIS A 286 0.25 -22.48 -17.28
C HIS A 286 0.08 -21.63 -18.55
N LEU A 287 -1.12 -21.32 -18.96
CA LEU A 287 -1.39 -20.44 -20.12
C LEU A 287 -1.04 -18.97 -19.82
N ASP A 288 -1.28 -18.55 -18.60
CA ASP A 288 -1.12 -17.14 -18.18
C ASP A 288 0.34 -16.68 -18.07
N LYS A 289 1.28 -17.55 -17.65
CA LYS A 289 2.71 -17.17 -17.51
C LYS A 289 3.32 -16.72 -18.84
N LYS A 290 3.03 -17.40 -19.93
CA LYS A 290 3.55 -17.01 -21.26
C LYS A 290 2.95 -15.68 -21.73
N GLN A 291 1.67 -15.47 -21.52
CA GLN A 291 1.00 -14.21 -21.86
C GLN A 291 1.51 -13.04 -21.01
N LEU A 292 1.68 -13.23 -19.71
CA LEU A 292 2.22 -12.21 -18.81
C LEU A 292 3.67 -11.83 -19.18
N LYS A 293 4.50 -12.83 -19.48
CA LYS A 293 5.88 -12.59 -19.95
C LYS A 293 5.91 -11.84 -21.27
N LYS A 294 5.08 -12.23 -22.23
CA LYS A 294 4.92 -11.55 -23.52
C LYS A 294 4.45 -10.09 -23.30
N ALA A 295 3.51 -9.85 -22.39
CA ALA A 295 3.02 -8.51 -22.11
C ALA A 295 4.15 -7.58 -21.62
N ILE A 296 4.99 -8.02 -20.70
CA ILE A 296 6.15 -7.23 -20.25
C ILE A 296 7.16 -7.06 -21.38
N GLN A 297 7.55 -8.13 -22.09
CA GLN A 297 8.55 -8.07 -23.15
C GLN A 297 8.11 -7.21 -24.34
N THR A 298 6.81 -7.18 -24.65
CA THR A 298 6.29 -6.45 -25.81
C THR A 298 5.92 -5.02 -25.48
N TYR A 299 5.27 -4.81 -24.35
CA TYR A 299 4.56 -3.57 -24.05
C TYR A 299 5.16 -2.73 -22.92
N HIS A 300 6.02 -3.32 -22.06
CA HIS A 300 6.66 -2.54 -21.00
C HIS A 300 7.83 -1.73 -21.54
N PRO A 301 7.98 -0.44 -21.16
CA PRO A 301 9.07 0.41 -21.63
C PRO A 301 10.48 -0.02 -21.19
N ARG A 302 10.58 -0.75 -20.07
CA ARG A 302 11.83 -1.30 -19.51
C ARG A 302 11.99 -2.79 -19.88
N LYS A 303 12.01 -3.11 -21.15
CA LYS A 303 12.16 -4.49 -21.67
C LYS A 303 13.41 -5.18 -21.16
#